data_22cae20fdb3b8bbfcbd32a95a28b9abb
#
_entry.id   22cae20fdb3b8bbfcbd32a95a28b9abb
#
_cell.length_a   1.000
_cell.length_b   1.000
_cell.length_c   1.000
_cell.angle_alpha   90.00
_cell.angle_beta   90.00
_cell.angle_gamma   90.00
#
_symmetry.space_group_name_H-M   'P 1'
#
loop_
_entity.id
_entity.type
_entity.pdbx_description
1 polymer ?
#
loop_
_entity_poly.entity_id
_entity_poly.type
_entity_poly.pdbx_seq_one_letter_code
_entity_poly.pdbx_strand_id
1 'polypeptide(L)'
;LSAYYTNLAYARQDKLCDELMLHYQPAFHGLLLQINESTGYIYAMASPDALMECGDMAQAQHSAMLAMTFTPHQRSSRMVRKLAEIAIINEDWSVAQKYLRMLSHTSLHRSWAKERLELIKSSQCDSIPYWTHKRRMLPQQDTLFSANQWRTSLANLIESNPQNKMAADY
;
A
#
# COMPACT_ATOMS: atom_id res chain seq x y z
N LEU A 1 9.38 3.94 -13.30
CA LEU A 1 7.96 3.96 -12.86
C LEU A 1 7.01 3.30 -13.86
N SER A 2 7.25 3.44 -15.19
CA SER A 2 6.37 2.80 -16.19
C SER A 2 6.30 1.29 -15.95
N ALA A 3 7.42 0.57 -15.96
CA ALA A 3 7.45 -0.88 -15.71
C ALA A 3 6.80 -1.25 -14.36
N TYR A 4 7.05 -0.47 -13.30
CA TYR A 4 6.45 -0.67 -12.00
C TYR A 4 4.91 -0.66 -12.03
N TYR A 5 4.32 0.38 -12.64
CA TYR A 5 2.85 0.46 -12.72
C TYR A 5 2.25 -0.53 -13.72
N THR A 6 2.99 -0.91 -14.79
CA THR A 6 2.58 -1.98 -15.70
C THR A 6 2.52 -3.31 -14.95
N ASN A 7 3.57 -3.67 -14.20
CA ASN A 7 3.59 -4.89 -13.40
C ASN A 7 2.51 -4.89 -12.31
N LEU A 8 2.30 -3.75 -11.65
CA LEU A 8 1.22 -3.59 -10.66
C LEU A 8 -0.17 -3.81 -11.30
N ALA A 9 -0.38 -3.35 -12.53
CA ALA A 9 -1.61 -3.57 -13.26
C ALA A 9 -1.79 -5.04 -13.65
N TYR A 10 -0.72 -5.72 -14.06
CA TYR A 10 -0.76 -7.17 -14.35
C TYR A 10 -1.01 -7.99 -13.08
N ALA A 11 -0.38 -7.63 -11.96
CA ALA A 11 -0.61 -8.27 -10.67
C ALA A 11 -2.09 -8.21 -10.27
N ARG A 12 -2.74 -7.05 -10.44
CA ARG A 12 -4.18 -6.88 -10.17
C ARG A 12 -5.10 -7.69 -11.10
N GLN A 13 -4.57 -8.16 -12.23
CA GLN A 13 -5.29 -8.98 -13.20
C GLN A 13 -4.92 -10.47 -13.11
N ASP A 14 -4.13 -10.86 -12.10
CA ASP A 14 -3.55 -12.22 -11.95
C ASP A 14 -2.72 -12.66 -13.17
N LYS A 15 -2.06 -11.72 -13.86
CA LYS A 15 -1.26 -11.96 -15.07
C LYS A 15 0.22 -11.67 -14.90
N LEU A 16 0.66 -11.31 -13.69
CA LEU A 16 2.04 -10.87 -13.49
C LEU A 16 3.06 -11.93 -13.90
N CYS A 17 2.86 -13.18 -13.48
CA CYS A 17 3.76 -14.28 -13.79
C CYS A 17 3.87 -14.55 -15.31
N ASP A 18 2.77 -14.41 -16.04
CA ASP A 18 2.72 -14.68 -17.49
C ASP A 18 3.35 -13.56 -18.31
N GLU A 19 3.11 -12.31 -17.90
CA GLU A 19 3.47 -11.12 -18.67
C GLU A 19 4.81 -10.51 -18.27
N LEU A 20 5.33 -10.83 -17.07
CA LEU A 20 6.54 -10.21 -16.50
C LEU A 20 7.75 -10.31 -17.43
N MET A 21 7.95 -11.47 -18.06
CA MET A 21 9.10 -11.75 -18.91
C MET A 21 8.94 -11.29 -20.36
N LEU A 22 7.75 -10.81 -20.73
CA LEU A 22 7.48 -10.32 -22.10
C LEU A 22 7.94 -8.88 -22.31
N HIS A 23 8.27 -8.17 -21.21
CA HIS A 23 8.66 -6.76 -21.23
C HIS A 23 9.99 -6.54 -20.54
N TYR A 24 10.68 -5.45 -20.94
CA TYR A 24 11.91 -5.04 -20.25
C TYR A 24 11.66 -4.74 -18.77
N GLN A 25 12.41 -5.42 -17.91
CA GLN A 25 12.35 -5.24 -16.46
C GLN A 25 13.63 -4.54 -15.97
N PRO A 26 13.52 -3.38 -15.33
CA PRO A 26 14.67 -2.71 -14.71
C PRO A 26 15.01 -3.37 -13.37
N ALA A 27 15.49 -4.62 -13.40
CA ALA A 27 15.74 -5.46 -12.23
C ALA A 27 14.52 -5.48 -11.28
N PHE A 28 14.75 -5.56 -9.97
CA PHE A 28 13.66 -5.59 -8.96
C PHE A 28 12.86 -4.27 -8.86
N HIS A 29 13.37 -3.16 -9.34
CA HIS A 29 12.64 -1.87 -9.34
C HIS A 29 11.39 -1.87 -10.22
N GLY A 30 11.24 -2.86 -11.09
CA GLY A 30 10.00 -3.09 -11.84
C GLY A 30 8.88 -3.66 -10.96
N LEU A 31 9.21 -4.29 -9.84
CA LEU A 31 8.23 -4.93 -8.93
C LEU A 31 8.03 -4.10 -7.66
N LEU A 32 9.08 -3.86 -6.90
CA LEU A 32 9.04 -3.09 -5.66
C LEU A 32 10.03 -1.93 -5.71
N LEU A 33 9.58 -0.75 -5.30
CA LEU A 33 10.40 0.45 -5.21
C LEU A 33 11.00 0.55 -3.81
N GLN A 34 12.33 0.45 -3.74
CA GLN A 34 13.06 0.72 -2.50
C GLN A 34 13.26 2.22 -2.31
N ILE A 35 13.07 2.70 -1.09
CA ILE A 35 13.32 4.08 -0.71
C ILE A 35 14.68 4.15 -0.03
N ASN A 36 15.59 4.96 -0.56
CA ASN A 36 16.89 5.26 0.00
C ASN A 36 17.16 6.78 -0.06
N GLU A 37 18.28 7.22 0.45
CA GLU A 37 18.64 8.64 0.56
C GLU A 37 18.65 9.39 -0.80
N SER A 38 18.91 8.67 -1.90
CA SER A 38 18.93 9.22 -3.26
C SER A 38 17.58 9.11 -3.99
N THR A 39 16.56 8.55 -3.34
CA THR A 39 15.25 8.32 -3.96
C THR A 39 14.50 9.62 -4.17
N GLY A 40 14.16 9.93 -5.42
CA GLY A 40 13.29 11.08 -5.72
C GLY A 40 11.89 10.92 -5.12
N TYR A 41 11.26 12.03 -4.74
CA TYR A 41 9.96 12.02 -4.05
C TYR A 41 8.85 11.28 -4.80
N ILE A 42 8.88 11.28 -6.15
CA ILE A 42 7.88 10.59 -6.99
C ILE A 42 7.94 9.07 -6.77
N TYR A 43 9.15 8.51 -6.68
CA TYR A 43 9.36 7.09 -6.39
C TYR A 43 8.92 6.74 -4.96
N ALA A 44 9.27 7.60 -4.00
CA ALA A 44 8.83 7.44 -2.62
C ALA A 44 7.30 7.43 -2.50
N MET A 45 6.62 8.32 -3.25
CA MET A 45 5.15 8.37 -3.28
C MET A 45 4.49 7.18 -3.99
N ALA A 46 5.21 6.48 -4.86
CA ALA A 46 4.71 5.31 -5.57
C ALA A 46 4.92 4.00 -4.77
N SER A 47 5.97 3.93 -3.95
CA SER A 47 6.35 2.72 -3.21
C SER A 47 5.22 2.07 -2.40
N PRO A 48 4.33 2.80 -1.69
CA PRO A 48 3.25 2.18 -0.92
C PRO A 48 2.23 1.41 -1.78
N ASP A 49 2.14 1.71 -3.08
CA ASP A 49 1.09 1.13 -3.93
C ASP A 49 1.24 -0.40 -4.06
N ALA A 50 2.44 -0.89 -4.40
CA ALA A 50 2.68 -2.33 -4.52
C ALA A 50 2.69 -3.03 -3.14
N LEU A 51 3.27 -2.39 -2.11
CA LEU A 51 3.30 -2.95 -0.76
C LEU A 51 1.87 -3.18 -0.22
N MET A 52 0.96 -2.23 -0.44
CA MET A 52 -0.46 -2.42 -0.10
C MET A 52 -1.09 -3.56 -0.91
N GLU A 53 -0.74 -3.71 -2.19
CA GLU A 53 -1.26 -4.82 -2.99
C GLU A 53 -0.74 -6.18 -2.50
N CYS A 54 0.53 -6.27 -2.12
CA CYS A 54 1.11 -7.48 -1.53
C CYS A 54 0.62 -7.79 -0.10
N GLY A 55 -0.16 -6.89 0.53
CA GLY A 55 -0.66 -7.08 1.90
C GLY A 55 0.34 -6.66 2.99
N ASP A 56 1.50 -6.09 2.63
CA ASP A 56 2.47 -5.57 3.60
C ASP A 56 2.06 -4.16 4.07
N MET A 57 1.07 -4.11 4.94
CA MET A 57 0.54 -2.84 5.44
C MET A 57 1.54 -2.09 6.33
N ALA A 58 2.41 -2.81 7.05
CA ALA A 58 3.42 -2.20 7.91
C ALA A 58 4.46 -1.43 7.07
N GLN A 59 5.01 -2.07 6.03
CA GLN A 59 5.95 -1.41 5.12
C GLN A 59 5.28 -0.35 4.27
N ALA A 60 4.04 -0.56 3.84
CA ALA A 60 3.27 0.45 3.12
C ALA A 60 3.06 1.71 3.98
N GLN A 61 2.74 1.54 5.26
CA GLN A 61 2.60 2.65 6.21
C GLN A 61 3.93 3.39 6.41
N HIS A 62 5.02 2.64 6.65
CA HIS A 62 6.36 3.21 6.78
C HIS A 62 6.74 4.01 5.53
N SER A 63 6.58 3.41 4.34
CA SER A 63 6.87 4.07 3.07
C SER A 63 6.02 5.31 2.83
N ALA A 64 4.73 5.28 3.18
CA ALA A 64 3.84 6.44 3.04
C ALA A 64 4.24 7.58 3.98
N MET A 65 4.61 7.27 5.22
CA MET A 65 5.12 8.27 6.18
C MET A 65 6.44 8.87 5.70
N LEU A 66 7.37 8.02 5.25
CA LEU A 66 8.65 8.47 4.73
C LEU A 66 8.46 9.32 3.46
N ALA A 67 7.56 8.92 2.55
CA ALA A 67 7.24 9.71 1.37
C ALA A 67 6.71 11.12 1.71
N MET A 68 6.00 11.27 2.83
CA MET A 68 5.57 12.60 3.28
C MET A 68 6.74 13.52 3.60
N THR A 69 7.86 13.00 4.11
CA THR A 69 9.06 13.82 4.42
C THR A 69 9.70 14.41 3.17
N PHE A 70 9.58 13.72 2.03
CA PHE A 70 10.11 14.18 0.74
C PHE A 70 9.17 15.16 0.01
N THR A 71 7.92 15.31 0.47
CA THR A 71 6.98 16.21 -0.19
C THR A 71 7.16 17.66 0.26
N PRO A 72 6.91 18.65 -0.60
CA PRO A 72 6.97 20.05 -0.22
C PRO A 72 6.06 20.32 1.00
N HIS A 73 6.59 21.02 1.98
CA HIS A 73 5.90 21.34 3.24
C HIS A 73 5.43 20.10 4.03
N GLN A 74 5.94 18.91 3.73
CA GLN A 74 5.55 17.63 4.36
C GLN A 74 4.02 17.39 4.30
N ARG A 75 3.39 17.81 3.20
CA ARG A 75 1.94 17.73 3.00
C ARG A 75 1.62 17.02 1.70
N SER A 76 1.07 15.83 1.79
CA SER A 76 0.58 15.06 0.65
C SER A 76 -0.78 14.45 0.98
N SER A 77 -1.83 14.99 0.40
CA SER A 77 -3.18 14.43 0.56
C SER A 77 -3.28 13.00 0.02
N ARG A 78 -2.47 12.65 -1.00
CA ARG A 78 -2.35 11.28 -1.51
C ARG A 78 -1.81 10.33 -0.45
N MET A 79 -0.73 10.72 0.26
CA MET A 79 -0.15 9.86 1.30
C MET A 79 -1.06 9.77 2.53
N VAL A 80 -1.69 10.87 2.94
CA VAL A 80 -2.69 10.85 4.02
C VAL A 80 -3.86 9.93 3.67
N ARG A 81 -4.28 9.88 2.41
CA ARG A 81 -5.30 8.93 1.94
C ARG A 81 -4.81 7.49 2.06
N LYS A 82 -3.58 7.18 1.66
CA LYS A 82 -2.99 5.84 1.82
C LYS A 82 -2.94 5.42 3.29
N LEU A 83 -2.49 6.32 4.17
CA LEU A 83 -2.45 6.07 5.61
C LEU A 83 -3.86 5.84 6.18
N ALA A 84 -4.89 6.55 5.69
CA ALA A 84 -6.27 6.30 6.08
C ALA A 84 -6.76 4.91 5.62
N GLU A 85 -6.46 4.52 4.37
CA GLU A 85 -6.81 3.19 3.83
C GLU A 85 -6.11 2.07 4.61
N ILE A 86 -4.82 2.22 4.91
CA ILE A 86 -4.06 1.25 5.72
C ILE A 86 -4.66 1.12 7.12
N ALA A 87 -4.96 2.24 7.79
CA ALA A 87 -5.58 2.22 9.11
C ALA A 87 -6.97 1.55 9.11
N ILE A 88 -7.76 1.72 8.04
CA ILE A 88 -9.05 1.02 7.88
C ILE A 88 -8.83 -0.49 7.69
N ILE A 89 -7.84 -0.89 6.89
CA ILE A 89 -7.52 -2.31 6.66
C ILE A 89 -7.06 -2.97 7.97
N ASN A 90 -6.21 -2.29 8.75
CA ASN A 90 -5.73 -2.76 10.06
C ASN A 90 -6.76 -2.64 11.18
N GLU A 91 -7.95 -2.11 10.89
CA GLU A 91 -9.02 -1.86 11.89
C GLU A 91 -8.65 -0.84 12.98
N ASP A 92 -7.63 -0.01 12.73
CA ASP A 92 -7.24 1.10 13.60
C ASP A 92 -8.20 2.29 13.45
N TRP A 93 -9.44 2.11 13.89
CA TRP A 93 -10.54 3.08 13.66
C TRP A 93 -10.23 4.48 14.16
N SER A 94 -9.53 4.60 15.28
CA SER A 94 -9.15 5.90 15.88
C SER A 94 -8.19 6.67 14.98
N VAL A 95 -7.22 5.98 14.40
CA VAL A 95 -6.21 6.53 13.49
C VAL A 95 -6.85 6.83 12.14
N ALA A 96 -7.66 5.90 11.61
CA ALA A 96 -8.41 6.09 10.37
C ALA A 96 -9.27 7.36 10.42
N GLN A 97 -10.03 7.57 11.52
CA GLN A 97 -10.85 8.76 11.68
C GLN A 97 -10.03 10.05 11.70
N LYS A 98 -8.84 10.07 12.30
CA LYS A 98 -7.96 11.25 12.27
C LYS A 98 -7.57 11.62 10.84
N TYR A 99 -7.06 10.65 10.07
CA TYR A 99 -6.66 10.89 8.68
C TYR A 99 -7.85 11.28 7.80
N LEU A 100 -9.01 10.63 7.96
CA LEU A 100 -10.22 10.96 7.20
C LEU A 100 -10.74 12.37 7.53
N ARG A 101 -10.69 12.81 8.81
CA ARG A 101 -11.03 14.19 9.18
C ARG A 101 -10.08 15.18 8.51
N MET A 102 -8.76 14.92 8.50
CA MET A 102 -7.79 15.76 7.77
C MET A 102 -8.14 15.85 6.28
N LEU A 103 -8.47 14.72 5.65
CA LEU A 103 -8.83 14.66 4.23
C LEU A 103 -10.17 15.33 3.93
N SER A 104 -11.11 15.35 4.88
CA SER A 104 -12.40 16.01 4.70
C SER A 104 -12.31 17.52 4.50
N HIS A 105 -11.17 18.12 4.87
CA HIS A 105 -10.86 19.52 4.65
C HIS A 105 -10.12 19.79 3.33
N THR A 106 -9.76 18.74 2.58
CA THR A 106 -9.09 18.88 1.27
C THR A 106 -10.11 18.91 0.14
N SER A 107 -9.88 19.69 -0.92
CA SER A 107 -10.79 19.77 -2.06
C SER A 107 -10.90 18.42 -2.81
N LEU A 108 -9.78 17.74 -3.02
CA LEU A 108 -9.69 16.52 -3.84
C LEU A 108 -10.30 15.27 -3.16
N HIS A 109 -10.17 15.14 -1.85
CA HIS A 109 -10.57 13.91 -1.14
C HIS A 109 -11.74 14.10 -0.18
N ARG A 110 -12.39 15.26 -0.18
CA ARG A 110 -13.47 15.61 0.76
C ARG A 110 -14.64 14.63 0.73
N SER A 111 -15.19 14.38 -0.45
CA SER A 111 -16.36 13.50 -0.60
C SER A 111 -16.00 12.06 -0.21
N TRP A 112 -14.88 11.56 -0.71
CA TRP A 112 -14.37 10.25 -0.37
C TRP A 112 -14.17 10.07 1.15
N ALA A 113 -13.56 11.04 1.81
CA ALA A 113 -13.29 10.98 3.25
C ALA A 113 -14.59 11.01 4.08
N LYS A 114 -15.56 11.85 3.71
CA LYS A 114 -16.86 11.92 4.40
C LYS A 114 -17.64 10.61 4.28
N GLU A 115 -17.68 10.02 3.09
CA GLU A 115 -18.33 8.72 2.88
C GLU A 115 -17.71 7.63 3.76
N ARG A 116 -16.36 7.57 3.86
CA ARG A 116 -15.67 6.58 4.71
C ARG A 116 -15.87 6.84 6.20
N LEU A 117 -15.97 8.10 6.62
CA LEU A 117 -16.31 8.44 8.00
C LEU A 117 -17.71 7.93 8.38
N GLU A 118 -18.68 8.03 7.48
CA GLU A 118 -20.02 7.52 7.72
C GLU A 118 -20.04 5.98 7.77
N LEU A 119 -19.26 5.29 6.89
CA LEU A 119 -19.11 3.83 6.95
C LEU A 119 -18.52 3.35 8.27
N ILE A 120 -17.51 4.06 8.80
CA ILE A 120 -16.94 3.73 10.12
C ILE A 120 -17.96 3.93 11.24
N LYS A 121 -18.73 5.03 11.21
CA LYS A 121 -19.77 5.29 12.21
C LYS A 121 -20.90 4.26 12.19
N SER A 122 -21.29 3.79 11.01
CA SER A 122 -22.35 2.80 10.82
C SER A 122 -21.86 1.35 10.99
N SER A 123 -20.56 1.15 11.27
CA SER A 123 -19.93 -0.18 11.33
C SER A 123 -20.08 -1.00 10.03
N GLN A 124 -20.17 -0.33 8.90
CA GLN A 124 -20.36 -0.95 7.57
C GLN A 124 -19.09 -1.02 6.74
N CYS A 125 -17.92 -0.99 7.36
CA CYS A 125 -16.63 -1.03 6.66
C CYS A 125 -16.43 -2.30 5.82
N ASP A 126 -17.04 -3.41 6.23
CA ASP A 126 -16.96 -4.68 5.52
C ASP A 126 -17.79 -4.72 4.23
N SER A 127 -18.62 -3.70 3.96
CA SER A 127 -19.35 -3.56 2.71
C SER A 127 -18.43 -3.25 1.52
N ILE A 128 -17.16 -2.87 1.78
CA ILE A 128 -16.18 -2.61 0.72
C ILE A 128 -15.33 -3.86 0.48
N PRO A 129 -15.53 -4.59 -0.64
CA PRO A 129 -14.84 -5.86 -0.91
C PRO A 129 -13.31 -5.74 -0.93
N TYR A 130 -12.78 -4.59 -1.38
CA TYR A 130 -11.34 -4.34 -1.42
C TYR A 130 -10.70 -4.42 -0.03
N TRP A 131 -11.29 -3.79 0.97
CA TRP A 131 -10.74 -3.80 2.33
C TRP A 131 -10.83 -5.19 2.98
N THR A 132 -11.95 -5.86 2.79
CA THR A 132 -12.15 -7.23 3.28
C THR A 132 -11.15 -8.20 2.64
N HIS A 133 -10.92 -8.05 1.33
CA HIS A 133 -9.90 -8.83 0.63
C HIS A 133 -8.51 -8.57 1.19
N LYS A 134 -8.12 -7.30 1.38
CA LYS A 134 -6.79 -6.94 1.93
C LYS A 134 -6.59 -7.42 3.37
N ARG A 135 -7.62 -7.40 4.21
CA ARG A 135 -7.54 -7.96 5.58
C ARG A 135 -7.21 -9.46 5.57
N ARG A 136 -7.75 -10.22 4.63
CA ARG A 136 -7.43 -11.65 4.49
C ARG A 136 -5.98 -11.90 4.08
N MET A 137 -5.33 -10.92 3.47
CA MET A 137 -3.93 -11.00 3.05
C MET A 137 -2.95 -10.56 4.15
N LEU A 138 -3.43 -9.96 5.24
CA LEU A 138 -2.56 -9.49 6.31
C LEU A 138 -1.74 -10.64 6.90
N PRO A 139 -0.46 -10.40 7.24
CA PRO A 139 0.36 -11.35 7.96
C PRO A 139 -0.23 -11.63 9.34
N GLN A 140 -0.18 -12.88 9.77
CA GLN A 140 -0.68 -13.29 11.10
C GLN A 140 0.33 -12.99 12.22
N GLN A 141 1.58 -12.72 11.87
CA GLN A 141 2.65 -12.39 12.80
C GLN A 141 3.31 -11.09 12.38
N ASP A 142 3.78 -10.32 13.35
CA ASP A 142 4.59 -9.13 13.07
C ASP A 142 5.87 -9.53 12.36
N THR A 143 6.04 -8.99 11.17
CA THR A 143 7.21 -9.22 10.34
C THR A 143 8.09 -7.99 10.41
N LEU A 144 9.26 -8.11 11.04
CA LEU A 144 10.28 -7.07 11.04
C LEU A 144 11.10 -7.15 9.76
N PHE A 145 11.19 -6.03 9.04
CA PHE A 145 11.94 -5.98 7.79
C PHE A 145 13.15 -5.06 7.87
N SER A 146 14.24 -5.55 7.32
CA SER A 146 15.33 -4.69 6.89
C SER A 146 14.96 -4.05 5.53
N ALA A 147 15.11 -2.74 5.41
CA ALA A 147 14.76 -1.97 4.20
C ALA A 147 15.43 -2.47 2.90
N ASN A 148 16.47 -3.29 3.00
CA ASN A 148 17.24 -3.78 1.86
C ASN A 148 16.95 -5.25 1.49
N GLN A 149 15.96 -5.90 2.10
CA GLN A 149 15.72 -7.34 1.94
C GLN A 149 14.29 -7.65 1.49
N TRP A 150 13.87 -7.06 0.37
CA TRP A 150 12.53 -7.25 -0.18
C TRP A 150 12.18 -8.73 -0.43
N ARG A 151 13.15 -9.58 -0.81
CA ARG A 151 12.92 -11.03 -0.97
C ARG A 151 12.54 -11.69 0.35
N THR A 152 13.25 -11.34 1.41
CA THR A 152 12.92 -11.82 2.76
C THR A 152 11.56 -11.29 3.20
N SER A 153 11.20 -10.06 2.84
CA SER A 153 9.88 -9.49 3.12
C SER A 153 8.75 -10.28 2.47
N LEU A 154 8.87 -10.59 1.16
CA LEU A 154 7.87 -11.39 0.45
C LEU A 154 7.82 -12.83 1.01
N ALA A 155 8.96 -13.45 1.26
CA ALA A 155 9.00 -14.79 1.86
C ALA A 155 8.29 -14.82 3.22
N ASN A 156 8.56 -13.87 4.08
CA ASN A 156 7.91 -13.76 5.39
C ASN A 156 6.39 -13.52 5.28
N LEU A 157 5.93 -12.74 4.29
CA LEU A 157 4.49 -12.57 4.03
C LEU A 157 3.83 -13.88 3.64
N ILE A 158 4.48 -14.68 2.80
CA ILE A 158 3.97 -15.99 2.37
C ILE A 158 4.00 -17.00 3.52
N GLU A 159 5.08 -17.02 4.30
CA GLU A 159 5.20 -17.90 5.48
C GLU A 159 4.15 -17.58 6.54
N SER A 160 3.89 -16.28 6.80
CA SER A 160 2.90 -15.86 7.78
C SER A 160 1.46 -16.01 7.29
N ASN A 161 1.24 -15.95 5.97
CA ASN A 161 -0.07 -16.12 5.35
C ASN A 161 0.05 -16.81 3.99
N PRO A 162 0.02 -18.16 3.93
CA PRO A 162 0.13 -18.93 2.69
C PRO A 162 -1.00 -18.67 1.67
N GLN A 163 -2.10 -18.05 2.09
CA GLN A 163 -3.20 -17.68 1.20
C GLN A 163 -2.97 -16.34 0.47
N ASN A 164 -1.86 -15.67 0.76
CA ASN A 164 -1.51 -14.40 0.12
C ASN A 164 -0.92 -14.66 -1.29
N LYS A 165 -1.80 -14.94 -2.24
CA LYS A 165 -1.43 -15.18 -3.64
C LYS A 165 -0.66 -14.01 -4.25
N MET A 166 -1.04 -12.78 -3.93
CA MET A 166 -0.38 -11.59 -4.48
C MET A 166 1.11 -11.52 -4.11
N ALA A 167 1.46 -11.83 -2.86
CA ALA A 167 2.86 -11.89 -2.43
C ALA A 167 3.63 -13.04 -3.12
N ALA A 168 2.95 -14.13 -3.46
CA ALA A 168 3.55 -15.26 -4.18
C ALA A 168 3.80 -14.94 -5.67
N ASP A 169 2.95 -14.12 -6.29
CA ASP A 169 3.08 -13.71 -7.69
C ASP A 169 4.18 -12.65 -7.90
N TYR A 170 4.58 -11.93 -6.83
CA TYR A 170 5.64 -10.93 -6.82
C TYR A 170 7.01 -11.52 -6.57
#